data_4fbdd1e8d595d83a0702310bee77f433
#
_entry.id   4fbdd1e8d595d83a0702310bee77f433
#
_cell.length_a   1.000
_cell.length_b   1.000
_cell.length_c   1.000
_cell.angle_alpha   90.00
_cell.angle_beta   90.00
_cell.angle_gamma   90.00
#
_symmetry.space_group_name_H-M   'P 1'
#
loop_
_entity.id
_entity.type
_entity.pdbx_description
1 polymer ?
#
loop_
_entity_poly.entity_id
_entity_poly.type
_entity_poly.pdbx_seq_one_letter_code
_entity_poly.pdbx_strand_id
1 'polypeptide(L)'
;MSESRTVLVTGGNRGIGFAIAEEFIAAGHRVAVTVRSGEGPKGCLSVRADVTDSASLDVAIAEVEAQLGPIEVLVANAGITRDMLLMRMTDEDFEDVVNTNLTGVFRVVKRATKGMIKARFGRVILIGSVVGLLGSAGQINYSSTKSALVGMARSITRELGARGITANVVAPGFIDTDMTAELPEEQQADYKKRIPAGRFASPQEVAKTVTWLAGDDAGYISGAVIPVDGGLGMGH
;
A
#
# COMPACT_ATOMS: atom_id res chain seq x y z
N MET A 1 9.04 19.64 -14.44
CA MET A 1 8.05 19.35 -13.35
C MET A 1 7.14 18.29 -13.92
N SER A 2 6.96 17.16 -13.23
CA SER A 2 5.99 16.14 -13.65
C SER A 2 4.57 16.73 -13.66
N GLU A 3 3.73 16.25 -14.57
CA GLU A 3 2.33 16.66 -14.65
C GLU A 3 1.58 16.31 -13.34
N SER A 4 0.71 17.20 -12.85
CA SER A 4 -0.09 16.96 -11.65
C SER A 4 -1.10 15.84 -11.90
N ARG A 5 -1.04 14.76 -11.13
CA ARG A 5 -1.87 13.56 -11.26
C ARG A 5 -2.88 13.43 -10.14
N THR A 6 -3.97 12.72 -10.39
CA THR A 6 -4.92 12.33 -9.34
C THR A 6 -4.45 11.04 -8.69
N VAL A 7 -4.16 11.12 -7.39
CA VAL A 7 -3.64 10.02 -6.57
C VAL A 7 -4.69 9.59 -5.54
N LEU A 8 -4.95 8.31 -5.45
CA LEU A 8 -5.76 7.70 -4.39
C LEU A 8 -4.90 6.83 -3.49
N VAL A 9 -4.85 7.14 -2.19
CA VAL A 9 -4.19 6.30 -1.18
C VAL A 9 -5.22 5.71 -0.24
N THR A 10 -5.29 4.39 -0.14
CA THR A 10 -6.20 3.75 0.82
C THR A 10 -5.58 3.67 2.21
N GLY A 11 -6.36 4.00 3.26
CA GLY A 11 -5.87 4.01 4.65
C GLY A 11 -4.86 5.13 4.90
N GLY A 12 -5.16 6.36 4.43
CA GLY A 12 -4.25 7.51 4.48
C GLY A 12 -4.34 8.38 5.73
N ASN A 13 -5.01 7.94 6.80
CA ASN A 13 -5.18 8.74 8.02
C ASN A 13 -4.09 8.57 9.07
N ARG A 14 -3.12 7.66 8.88
CA ARG A 14 -1.99 7.42 9.80
C ARG A 14 -0.84 6.65 9.14
N GLY A 15 0.29 6.62 9.82
CA GLY A 15 1.45 5.77 9.48
C GLY A 15 1.96 5.97 8.05
N ILE A 16 2.26 4.87 7.37
CA ILE A 16 2.82 4.87 6.02
C ILE A 16 1.88 5.55 5.01
N GLY A 17 0.57 5.26 5.07
CA GLY A 17 -0.40 5.84 4.15
C GLY A 17 -0.51 7.36 4.28
N PHE A 18 -0.43 7.88 5.50
CA PHE A 18 -0.41 9.32 5.76
C PHE A 18 0.85 9.98 5.17
N ALA A 19 2.04 9.41 5.42
CA ALA A 19 3.29 9.93 4.88
C ALA A 19 3.33 9.87 3.35
N ILE A 20 2.77 8.83 2.74
CA ILE A 20 2.64 8.73 1.28
C ILE A 20 1.76 9.85 0.74
N ALA A 21 0.62 10.12 1.37
CA ALA A 21 -0.26 11.20 0.95
C ALA A 21 0.41 12.58 1.07
N GLU A 22 1.15 12.84 2.17
CA GLU A 22 1.93 14.07 2.35
C GLU A 22 2.99 14.26 1.25
N GLU A 23 3.73 13.20 0.91
CA GLU A 23 4.77 13.25 -0.12
C GLU A 23 4.18 13.57 -1.49
N PHE A 24 3.05 12.98 -1.87
CA PHE A 24 2.35 13.31 -3.11
C PHE A 24 1.80 14.74 -3.13
N ILE A 25 1.28 15.25 -2.00
CA ILE A 25 0.84 16.64 -1.88
C ILE A 25 2.02 17.59 -2.07
N ALA A 26 3.14 17.31 -1.40
CA ALA A 26 4.37 18.12 -1.52
C ALA A 26 4.93 18.11 -2.95
N ALA A 27 4.74 17.00 -3.69
CA ALA A 27 5.09 16.91 -5.10
C ALA A 27 4.09 17.63 -6.06
N GLY A 28 3.01 18.22 -5.55
CA GLY A 28 2.05 19.00 -6.33
C GLY A 28 0.94 18.19 -7.00
N HIS A 29 0.70 16.97 -6.54
CA HIS A 29 -0.38 16.11 -7.03
C HIS A 29 -1.71 16.40 -6.35
N ARG A 30 -2.83 16.06 -7.00
CA ARG A 30 -4.17 16.06 -6.41
C ARG A 30 -4.37 14.75 -5.67
N VAL A 31 -4.49 14.80 -4.35
CA VAL A 31 -4.48 13.61 -3.50
C VAL A 31 -5.80 13.39 -2.81
N ALA A 32 -6.34 12.19 -2.93
CA ALA A 32 -7.42 11.68 -2.09
C ALA A 32 -6.92 10.54 -1.21
N VAL A 33 -7.48 10.43 -0.03
CA VAL A 33 -7.25 9.30 0.87
C VAL A 33 -8.57 8.65 1.26
N THR A 34 -8.62 7.32 1.34
CA THR A 34 -9.74 6.67 1.99
C THR A 34 -9.46 6.48 3.48
N VAL A 35 -10.48 6.72 4.29
CA VAL A 35 -10.39 6.57 5.74
C VAL A 35 -11.68 5.92 6.28
N ARG A 36 -11.57 5.10 7.34
CA ARG A 36 -12.74 4.61 8.08
C ARG A 36 -13.19 5.61 9.15
N SER A 37 -12.22 6.34 9.71
CA SER A 37 -12.44 7.38 10.72
C SER A 37 -11.30 8.40 10.67
N GLY A 38 -11.48 9.59 11.24
CA GLY A 38 -10.48 10.66 11.17
C GLY A 38 -10.36 11.26 9.76
N GLU A 39 -9.25 11.92 9.50
CA GLU A 39 -8.93 12.57 8.23
C GLU A 39 -7.49 12.28 7.83
N GLY A 40 -7.18 12.46 6.57
CA GLY A 40 -5.82 12.43 6.04
C GLY A 40 -5.06 13.74 6.29
N PRO A 41 -3.87 13.90 5.71
CA PRO A 41 -3.08 15.11 5.85
C PRO A 41 -3.77 16.34 5.24
N LYS A 42 -3.41 17.52 5.75
CA LYS A 42 -3.92 18.78 5.23
C LYS A 42 -3.60 18.92 3.74
N GLY A 43 -4.61 19.25 2.94
CA GLY A 43 -4.46 19.44 1.50
C GLY A 43 -4.87 18.22 0.66
N CYS A 44 -5.29 17.12 1.27
CA CYS A 44 -5.94 16.02 0.56
C CYS A 44 -7.46 16.03 0.71
N LEU A 45 -8.13 15.36 -0.21
CA LEU A 45 -9.53 14.99 -0.09
C LEU A 45 -9.64 13.71 0.76
N SER A 46 -10.32 13.76 1.90
CA SER A 46 -10.58 12.58 2.72
C SER A 46 -11.98 12.04 2.42
N VAL A 47 -12.07 10.81 1.92
CA VAL A 47 -13.34 10.13 1.62
C VAL A 47 -13.53 8.93 2.54
N ARG A 48 -14.78 8.73 2.99
CA ARG A 48 -15.12 7.57 3.83
C ARG A 48 -15.22 6.32 2.98
N ALA A 49 -14.43 5.29 3.33
CA ALA A 49 -14.55 3.99 2.70
C ALA A 49 -14.05 2.86 3.60
N ASP A 50 -14.72 1.73 3.51
CA ASP A 50 -14.23 0.44 3.98
C ASP A 50 -13.88 -0.43 2.77
N VAL A 51 -12.65 -0.90 2.68
CA VAL A 51 -12.19 -1.74 1.56
C VAL A 51 -12.86 -3.11 1.55
N THR A 52 -13.49 -3.52 2.65
CA THR A 52 -14.26 -4.76 2.75
C THR A 52 -15.67 -4.62 2.19
N ASP A 53 -16.16 -3.39 2.00
CA ASP A 53 -17.49 -3.08 1.46
C ASP A 53 -17.41 -2.51 0.04
N SER A 54 -17.96 -3.26 -0.92
CA SER A 54 -17.99 -2.88 -2.33
C SER A 54 -18.81 -1.61 -2.59
N ALA A 55 -19.94 -1.44 -1.92
CA ALA A 55 -20.81 -0.27 -2.11
C ALA A 55 -20.15 1.00 -1.57
N SER A 56 -19.50 0.91 -0.39
CA SER A 56 -18.71 1.98 0.18
C SER A 56 -17.60 2.44 -0.76
N LEU A 57 -16.90 1.50 -1.40
CA LEU A 57 -15.85 1.81 -2.39
C LEU A 57 -16.40 2.45 -3.67
N ASP A 58 -17.58 2.04 -4.15
CA ASP A 58 -18.21 2.63 -5.34
C ASP A 58 -18.53 4.10 -5.09
N VAL A 59 -19.08 4.44 -3.93
CA VAL A 59 -19.37 5.83 -3.53
C VAL A 59 -18.09 6.65 -3.41
N ALA A 60 -17.10 6.13 -2.68
CA ALA A 60 -15.84 6.84 -2.44
C ALA A 60 -15.07 7.15 -3.73
N ILE A 61 -14.96 6.17 -4.63
CA ILE A 61 -14.26 6.37 -5.92
C ILE A 61 -15.00 7.37 -6.80
N ALA A 62 -16.34 7.30 -6.86
CA ALA A 62 -17.13 8.28 -7.60
C ALA A 62 -16.95 9.70 -7.04
N GLU A 63 -16.87 9.85 -5.72
CA GLU A 63 -16.60 11.14 -5.07
C GLU A 63 -15.21 11.67 -5.43
N VAL A 64 -14.17 10.83 -5.36
CA VAL A 64 -12.81 11.21 -5.75
C VAL A 64 -12.75 11.67 -7.20
N GLU A 65 -13.33 10.88 -8.11
CA GLU A 65 -13.30 11.21 -9.54
C GLU A 65 -14.12 12.46 -9.88
N ALA A 66 -15.20 12.73 -9.15
CA ALA A 66 -16.00 13.94 -9.32
C ALA A 66 -15.25 15.22 -8.88
N GLN A 67 -14.46 15.14 -7.82
CA GLN A 67 -13.76 16.30 -7.24
C GLN A 67 -12.36 16.51 -7.81
N LEU A 68 -11.61 15.44 -8.08
CA LEU A 68 -10.20 15.52 -8.48
C LEU A 68 -9.92 15.05 -9.91
N GLY A 69 -10.92 14.47 -10.58
CA GLY A 69 -10.75 13.85 -11.89
C GLY A 69 -10.36 12.37 -11.80
N PRO A 70 -10.21 11.69 -12.96
CA PRO A 70 -9.93 10.26 -13.02
C PRO A 70 -8.69 9.88 -12.21
N ILE A 71 -8.76 8.76 -11.49
CA ILE A 71 -7.62 8.25 -10.71
C ILE A 71 -6.54 7.76 -11.67
N GLU A 72 -5.34 8.34 -11.57
CA GLU A 72 -4.17 8.02 -12.37
C GLU A 72 -3.14 7.19 -11.60
N VAL A 73 -3.07 7.39 -10.28
CA VAL A 73 -2.19 6.65 -9.37
C VAL A 73 -3.02 6.07 -8.24
N LEU A 74 -2.90 4.76 -8.04
CA LEU A 74 -3.49 4.06 -6.90
C LEU A 74 -2.39 3.53 -5.99
N VAL A 75 -2.45 3.89 -4.72
CA VAL A 75 -1.66 3.27 -3.65
C VAL A 75 -2.59 2.46 -2.74
N ALA A 76 -2.56 1.15 -2.88
CA ALA A 76 -3.33 0.23 -2.06
C ALA A 76 -2.55 -0.09 -0.78
N ASN A 77 -2.78 0.74 0.26
CA ASN A 77 -2.07 0.67 1.54
C ASN A 77 -2.95 0.14 2.69
N ALA A 78 -4.27 0.32 2.65
CA ALA A 78 -5.15 -0.14 3.73
C ALA A 78 -4.92 -1.62 4.07
N GLY A 79 -4.79 -1.90 5.36
CA GLY A 79 -4.57 -3.25 5.86
C GLY A 79 -4.68 -3.35 7.37
N ILE A 80 -4.82 -4.58 7.85
CA ILE A 80 -4.88 -4.95 9.27
C ILE A 80 -3.94 -6.12 9.56
N THR A 81 -3.61 -6.31 10.82
CA THR A 81 -2.99 -7.53 11.35
C THR A 81 -3.91 -8.18 12.38
N ARG A 82 -3.81 -9.50 12.51
CA ARG A 82 -4.41 -10.33 13.56
C ARG A 82 -3.37 -11.39 13.91
N ASP A 83 -2.37 -10.96 14.68
CA ASP A 83 -1.20 -11.79 14.96
C ASP A 83 -1.55 -12.84 16.02
N MET A 84 -1.42 -14.11 15.64
CA MET A 84 -1.67 -15.26 16.49
C MET A 84 -0.89 -16.46 15.99
N LEU A 85 -0.30 -17.25 16.91
CA LEU A 85 0.36 -18.51 16.54
C LEU A 85 -0.62 -19.46 15.86
N LEU A 86 -0.17 -20.20 14.85
CA LEU A 86 -0.97 -21.06 13.97
C LEU A 86 -2.04 -21.87 14.71
N MET A 87 -1.67 -22.55 15.79
CA MET A 87 -2.58 -23.43 16.55
C MET A 87 -3.64 -22.69 17.38
N ARG A 88 -3.55 -21.36 17.47
CA ARG A 88 -4.51 -20.51 18.21
C ARG A 88 -5.24 -19.53 17.33
N MET A 89 -4.81 -19.38 16.07
CA MET A 89 -5.47 -18.51 15.10
C MET A 89 -6.84 -19.08 14.75
N THR A 90 -7.86 -18.27 14.83
CA THR A 90 -9.20 -18.66 14.41
C THR A 90 -9.39 -18.49 12.90
N ASP A 91 -10.39 -19.17 12.34
CA ASP A 91 -10.74 -19.00 10.92
C ASP A 91 -11.17 -17.53 10.67
N GLU A 92 -11.86 -16.90 11.62
CA GLU A 92 -12.27 -15.49 11.54
C GLU A 92 -11.08 -14.54 11.50
N ASP A 93 -10.02 -14.77 12.32
CA ASP A 93 -8.79 -13.96 12.29
C ASP A 93 -8.12 -14.06 10.92
N PHE A 94 -8.11 -15.24 10.32
CA PHE A 94 -7.55 -15.47 9.00
C PHE A 94 -8.39 -14.77 7.92
N GLU A 95 -9.71 -14.98 7.92
CA GLU A 95 -10.64 -14.44 6.94
C GLU A 95 -10.71 -12.91 6.98
N ASP A 96 -10.70 -12.28 8.17
CA ASP A 96 -10.66 -10.84 8.33
C ASP A 96 -9.46 -10.21 7.63
N VAL A 97 -8.27 -10.82 7.82
CA VAL A 97 -7.03 -10.34 7.21
C VAL A 97 -7.07 -10.54 5.69
N VAL A 98 -7.55 -11.70 5.22
CA VAL A 98 -7.71 -11.97 3.78
C VAL A 98 -8.71 -11.01 3.14
N ASN A 99 -9.85 -10.79 3.78
CA ASN A 99 -10.90 -9.90 3.24
C ASN A 99 -10.41 -8.45 3.13
N THR A 100 -9.64 -7.98 4.11
CA THR A 100 -9.10 -6.60 4.11
C THR A 100 -7.88 -6.47 3.20
N ASN A 101 -6.84 -7.29 3.44
CA ASN A 101 -5.51 -7.08 2.85
C ASN A 101 -5.36 -7.63 1.43
N LEU A 102 -6.25 -8.53 1.01
CA LEU A 102 -6.19 -9.14 -0.32
C LEU A 102 -7.44 -8.84 -1.13
N THR A 103 -8.60 -9.26 -0.65
CA THR A 103 -9.88 -9.04 -1.38
C THR A 103 -10.22 -7.55 -1.46
N GLY A 104 -9.96 -6.78 -0.39
CA GLY A 104 -10.13 -5.33 -0.36
C GLY A 104 -9.22 -4.63 -1.37
N VAL A 105 -7.96 -5.03 -1.45
CA VAL A 105 -7.02 -4.52 -2.47
C VAL A 105 -7.52 -4.81 -3.87
N PHE A 106 -7.96 -6.04 -4.15
CA PHE A 106 -8.56 -6.39 -5.45
C PHE A 106 -9.77 -5.51 -5.79
N ARG A 107 -10.68 -5.28 -4.82
CA ARG A 107 -11.87 -4.44 -5.03
C ARG A 107 -11.51 -3.01 -5.44
N VAL A 108 -10.51 -2.42 -4.79
CA VAL A 108 -10.05 -1.05 -5.09
C VAL A 108 -9.35 -1.00 -6.45
N VAL A 109 -8.41 -1.93 -6.71
CA VAL A 109 -7.70 -2.03 -8.00
C VAL A 109 -8.67 -2.14 -9.16
N LYS A 110 -9.65 -3.05 -9.07
CA LYS A 110 -10.66 -3.26 -10.12
C LYS A 110 -11.43 -1.97 -10.46
N ARG A 111 -11.67 -1.11 -9.48
CA ARG A 111 -12.39 0.15 -9.67
C ARG A 111 -11.51 1.24 -10.27
N ALA A 112 -10.36 1.47 -9.66
CA ALA A 112 -9.42 2.50 -10.11
C ALA A 112 -8.91 2.26 -11.54
N THR A 113 -8.65 1.00 -11.92
CA THR A 113 -8.13 0.66 -13.25
C THR A 113 -9.10 0.94 -14.39
N LYS A 114 -10.41 1.10 -14.17
CA LYS A 114 -11.38 1.45 -15.21
C LYS A 114 -11.01 2.79 -15.91
N GLY A 115 -10.72 3.82 -15.11
CA GLY A 115 -10.28 5.12 -15.62
C GLY A 115 -8.92 5.03 -16.31
N MET A 116 -7.96 4.32 -15.69
CA MET A 116 -6.60 4.13 -16.20
C MET A 116 -6.57 3.44 -17.58
N ILE A 117 -7.41 2.40 -17.79
CA ILE A 117 -7.52 1.71 -19.09
C ILE A 117 -7.99 2.66 -20.18
N LYS A 118 -8.98 3.51 -19.87
CA LYS A 118 -9.52 4.49 -20.82
C LYS A 118 -8.51 5.59 -21.13
N ALA A 119 -7.79 6.07 -20.11
CA ALA A 119 -6.75 7.09 -20.26
C ALA A 119 -5.46 6.56 -20.89
N ARG A 120 -5.27 5.23 -20.97
CA ARG A 120 -4.01 4.56 -21.38
C ARG A 120 -2.81 5.00 -20.53
N PHE A 121 -3.06 5.26 -19.27
CA PHE A 121 -2.07 5.60 -18.26
C PHE A 121 -2.55 5.13 -16.89
N GLY A 122 -1.65 4.57 -16.09
CA GLY A 122 -1.93 4.25 -14.69
C GLY A 122 -0.70 3.74 -13.93
N ARG A 123 -0.71 4.01 -12.63
CA ARG A 123 0.30 3.50 -11.68
C ARG A 123 -0.43 2.81 -10.53
N VAL A 124 -0.24 1.52 -10.40
CA VAL A 124 -0.80 0.71 -9.30
C VAL A 124 0.34 0.30 -8.39
N ILE A 125 0.32 0.79 -7.15
CA ILE A 125 1.34 0.49 -6.15
C ILE A 125 0.66 -0.22 -4.99
N LEU A 126 1.05 -1.47 -4.76
CA LEU A 126 0.52 -2.31 -3.69
C LEU A 126 1.50 -2.28 -2.52
N ILE A 127 1.04 -1.89 -1.35
CA ILE A 127 1.89 -1.91 -0.16
C ILE A 127 1.92 -3.32 0.43
N GLY A 128 3.01 -4.01 0.11
CA GLY A 128 3.35 -5.33 0.62
C GLY A 128 3.93 -5.28 2.02
N SER A 129 4.85 -6.19 2.29
CA SER A 129 5.69 -6.24 3.49
C SER A 129 6.86 -7.19 3.24
N VAL A 130 8.00 -6.93 3.87
CA VAL A 130 9.11 -7.90 3.93
C VAL A 130 8.65 -9.24 4.50
N VAL A 131 7.67 -9.23 5.42
CA VAL A 131 7.06 -10.44 5.99
C VAL A 131 6.35 -11.29 4.94
N GLY A 132 5.83 -10.68 3.88
CA GLY A 132 5.26 -11.42 2.73
C GLY A 132 6.33 -12.20 1.92
N LEU A 133 7.61 -11.86 2.08
CA LEU A 133 8.73 -12.55 1.42
C LEU A 133 9.39 -13.57 2.35
N LEU A 134 9.59 -13.20 3.63
CA LEU A 134 10.31 -14.01 4.63
C LEU A 134 9.39 -14.97 5.41
N GLY A 135 8.13 -14.62 5.57
CA GLY A 135 7.28 -15.19 6.61
C GLY A 135 7.60 -14.64 7.99
N SER A 136 6.68 -14.82 8.93
CA SER A 136 6.88 -14.46 10.34
C SER A 136 6.01 -15.36 11.23
N ALA A 137 6.56 -15.83 12.33
CA ALA A 137 5.79 -16.58 13.31
C ALA A 137 4.64 -15.73 13.85
N GLY A 138 3.44 -16.29 13.91
CA GLY A 138 2.24 -15.60 14.36
C GLY A 138 1.53 -14.75 13.28
N GLN A 139 2.07 -14.68 12.06
CA GLN A 139 1.53 -13.83 10.98
C GLN A 139 1.19 -14.61 9.71
N ILE A 140 0.76 -15.86 9.82
CA ILE A 140 0.45 -16.67 8.65
C ILE A 140 -0.61 -16.04 7.74
N ASN A 141 -1.66 -15.43 8.31
CA ASN A 141 -2.68 -14.67 7.59
C ASN A 141 -2.10 -13.44 6.89
N TYR A 142 -1.38 -12.61 7.63
CA TYR A 142 -0.77 -11.37 7.11
C TYR A 142 0.29 -11.68 6.04
N SER A 143 1.23 -12.58 6.33
CA SER A 143 2.28 -13.00 5.38
C SER A 143 1.68 -13.53 4.08
N SER A 144 0.67 -14.40 4.17
CA SER A 144 -0.01 -14.97 3.00
C SER A 144 -0.64 -13.88 2.14
N THR A 145 -1.35 -12.91 2.76
CA THR A 145 -1.98 -11.81 2.01
C THR A 145 -0.95 -10.92 1.34
N LYS A 146 0.14 -10.56 2.03
CA LYS A 146 1.19 -9.68 1.49
C LYS A 146 2.00 -10.38 0.38
N SER A 147 2.23 -11.68 0.49
CA SER A 147 2.82 -12.51 -0.56
C SER A 147 1.92 -12.58 -1.82
N ALA A 148 0.61 -12.72 -1.65
CA ALA A 148 -0.34 -12.79 -2.75
C ALA A 148 -0.38 -11.51 -3.61
N LEU A 149 -0.03 -10.35 -3.05
CA LEU A 149 0.04 -9.08 -3.81
C LEU A 149 1.07 -9.13 -4.94
N VAL A 150 2.11 -9.95 -4.81
CA VAL A 150 3.12 -10.14 -5.88
C VAL A 150 2.48 -10.79 -7.10
N GLY A 151 1.68 -11.84 -6.90
CA GLY A 151 0.91 -12.47 -7.97
C GLY A 151 -0.08 -11.49 -8.61
N MET A 152 -0.77 -10.68 -7.79
CA MET A 152 -1.70 -9.67 -8.25
C MET A 152 -0.99 -8.61 -9.12
N ALA A 153 0.12 -8.04 -8.68
CA ALA A 153 0.88 -7.05 -9.45
C ALA A 153 1.35 -7.60 -10.80
N ARG A 154 1.88 -8.81 -10.80
CA ARG A 154 2.36 -9.49 -12.03
C ARG A 154 1.22 -9.78 -13.01
N SER A 155 0.04 -10.17 -12.52
CA SER A 155 -1.14 -10.40 -13.37
C SER A 155 -1.66 -9.10 -13.98
N ILE A 156 -1.77 -8.03 -13.19
CA ILE A 156 -2.13 -6.68 -13.68
C ILE A 156 -1.15 -6.22 -14.75
N THR A 157 0.15 -6.39 -14.53
CA THR A 157 1.19 -6.05 -15.50
C THR A 157 0.99 -6.77 -16.83
N ARG A 158 0.71 -8.06 -16.82
CA ARG A 158 0.48 -8.86 -18.04
C ARG A 158 -0.80 -8.46 -18.77
N GLU A 159 -1.85 -8.16 -18.02
CA GLU A 159 -3.17 -7.82 -18.58
C GLU A 159 -3.24 -6.38 -19.08
N LEU A 160 -2.67 -5.43 -18.33
CA LEU A 160 -2.86 -3.99 -18.55
C LEU A 160 -1.61 -3.24 -19.02
N GLY A 161 -0.45 -3.88 -19.10
CA GLY A 161 0.82 -3.24 -19.48
C GLY A 161 0.76 -2.58 -20.87
N ALA A 162 0.11 -3.21 -21.86
CA ALA A 162 -0.10 -2.63 -23.18
C ALA A 162 -1.01 -1.39 -23.19
N ARG A 163 -1.64 -1.08 -22.06
CA ARG A 163 -2.43 0.14 -21.83
C ARG A 163 -1.67 1.23 -21.09
N GLY A 164 -0.35 1.13 -20.97
CA GLY A 164 0.47 2.10 -20.26
C GLY A 164 0.31 2.07 -18.72
N ILE A 165 -0.20 0.95 -18.19
CA ILE A 165 -0.41 0.78 -16.75
C ILE A 165 0.71 -0.09 -16.18
N THR A 166 1.38 0.40 -15.13
CA THR A 166 2.34 -0.39 -14.35
C THR A 166 1.72 -0.82 -13.03
N ALA A 167 2.14 -1.99 -12.53
CA ALA A 167 1.73 -2.47 -11.22
C ALA A 167 2.94 -3.07 -10.48
N ASN A 168 3.22 -2.56 -9.28
CA ASN A 168 4.38 -2.96 -8.49
C ASN A 168 4.01 -3.13 -7.02
N VAL A 169 4.81 -3.91 -6.30
CA VAL A 169 4.73 -4.06 -4.85
C VAL A 169 5.88 -3.30 -4.21
N VAL A 170 5.59 -2.40 -3.28
CA VAL A 170 6.58 -1.87 -2.34
C VAL A 170 6.47 -2.69 -1.07
N ALA A 171 7.58 -3.27 -0.61
CA ALA A 171 7.64 -4.17 0.55
C ALA A 171 8.42 -3.51 1.70
N PRO A 172 7.75 -2.75 2.60
CA PRO A 172 8.41 -2.17 3.76
C PRO A 172 8.89 -3.24 4.74
N GLY A 173 10.03 -2.96 5.38
CA GLY A 173 10.49 -3.67 6.57
C GLY A 173 9.86 -3.11 7.85
N PHE A 174 10.68 -2.97 8.91
CA PHE A 174 10.26 -2.30 10.13
C PHE A 174 10.30 -0.78 9.95
N ILE A 175 9.14 -0.16 10.07
CA ILE A 175 8.94 1.29 9.90
C ILE A 175 8.56 1.89 11.24
N ASP A 176 9.19 3.03 11.58
CA ASP A 176 8.92 3.78 12.80
C ASP A 176 7.54 4.44 12.72
N THR A 177 6.56 3.78 13.31
CA THR A 177 5.15 4.18 13.36
C THR A 177 4.61 3.92 14.76
N ASP A 178 3.41 4.41 15.08
CA ASP A 178 2.74 4.12 16.36
C ASP A 178 2.75 2.62 16.68
N MET A 179 2.58 1.77 15.67
CA MET A 179 2.57 0.31 15.83
C MET A 179 3.92 -0.24 16.33
N THR A 180 5.05 0.28 15.84
CA THR A 180 6.39 -0.15 16.29
C THR A 180 6.82 0.54 17.57
N ALA A 181 6.30 1.74 17.86
CA ALA A 181 6.53 2.47 19.08
C ALA A 181 5.91 1.78 20.32
N GLU A 182 4.81 1.03 20.12
CA GLU A 182 4.16 0.24 21.17
C GLU A 182 4.93 -1.03 21.58
N LEU A 183 5.95 -1.43 20.80
CA LEU A 183 6.76 -2.60 21.11
C LEU A 183 7.71 -2.32 22.30
N PRO A 184 7.94 -3.30 23.20
CA PRO A 184 8.94 -3.19 24.26
C PRO A 184 10.33 -2.82 23.72
N GLU A 185 11.08 -2.00 24.43
CA GLU A 185 12.41 -1.53 24.01
C GLU A 185 13.37 -2.68 23.68
N GLU A 186 13.35 -3.75 24.47
CA GLU A 186 14.17 -4.95 24.25
C GLU A 186 13.84 -5.60 22.89
N GLN A 187 12.55 -5.69 22.56
CA GLN A 187 12.09 -6.25 21.29
C GLN A 187 12.46 -5.35 20.10
N GLN A 188 12.35 -4.02 20.27
CA GLN A 188 12.82 -3.07 19.26
C GLN A 188 14.33 -3.20 19.02
N ALA A 189 15.12 -3.35 20.09
CA ALA A 189 16.57 -3.55 20.00
C ALA A 189 16.93 -4.83 19.25
N ASP A 190 16.20 -5.92 19.51
CA ASP A 190 16.41 -7.20 18.81
C ASP A 190 16.03 -7.13 17.33
N TYR A 191 14.96 -6.46 16.97
CA TYR A 191 14.63 -6.22 15.58
C TYR A 191 15.69 -5.38 14.86
N LYS A 192 16.17 -4.30 15.49
CA LYS A 192 17.24 -3.45 14.94
C LYS A 192 18.54 -4.22 14.69
N LYS A 193 18.91 -5.18 15.56
CA LYS A 193 20.08 -6.07 15.36
C LYS A 193 19.96 -6.95 14.11
N ARG A 194 18.72 -7.32 13.73
CA ARG A 194 18.45 -8.18 12.59
C ARG A 194 18.44 -7.42 11.27
N ILE A 195 18.27 -6.10 11.30
CA ILE A 195 18.26 -5.24 10.12
C ILE A 195 19.71 -4.85 9.80
N PRO A 196 20.25 -5.15 8.60
CA PRO A 196 21.61 -4.74 8.24
C PRO A 196 21.86 -3.24 8.36
N ALA A 197 20.87 -2.39 8.08
CA ALA A 197 20.95 -0.93 8.27
C ALA A 197 20.93 -0.51 9.76
N GLY A 198 20.69 -1.40 10.71
CA GLY A 198 20.78 -1.18 12.16
C GLY A 198 19.67 -0.28 12.76
N ARG A 199 18.64 0.06 11.99
CA ARG A 199 17.56 0.96 12.41
C ARG A 199 16.24 0.63 11.74
N PHE A 200 15.16 1.15 12.30
CA PHE A 200 13.90 1.24 11.58
C PHE A 200 13.96 2.37 10.54
N ALA A 201 13.22 2.23 9.45
CA ALA A 201 13.05 3.29 8.48
C ALA A 201 11.93 4.24 8.93
N SER A 202 11.99 5.49 8.49
CA SER A 202 10.86 6.41 8.66
C SER A 202 9.75 6.12 7.63
N PRO A 203 8.49 6.47 7.92
CA PRO A 203 7.42 6.40 6.93
C PRO A 203 7.73 7.19 5.64
N GLN A 204 8.48 8.27 5.75
CA GLN A 204 8.90 9.12 4.63
C GLN A 204 9.86 8.40 3.66
N GLU A 205 10.68 7.46 4.14
CA GLU A 205 11.56 6.67 3.26
C GLU A 205 10.73 5.74 2.36
N VAL A 206 9.64 5.18 2.88
CA VAL A 206 8.68 4.42 2.08
C VAL A 206 7.93 5.34 1.12
N ALA A 207 7.45 6.50 1.62
CA ALA A 207 6.69 7.46 0.83
C ALA A 207 7.47 7.96 -0.40
N LYS A 208 8.74 8.31 -0.25
CA LYS A 208 9.61 8.74 -1.35
C LYS A 208 9.78 7.64 -2.41
N THR A 209 9.95 6.40 -1.99
CA THR A 209 10.02 5.26 -2.91
C THR A 209 8.72 5.09 -3.69
N VAL A 210 7.57 5.20 -3.03
CA VAL A 210 6.24 5.11 -3.65
C VAL A 210 6.02 6.25 -4.64
N THR A 211 6.36 7.48 -4.27
CA THR A 211 6.20 8.66 -5.14
C THR A 211 7.10 8.58 -6.37
N TRP A 212 8.37 8.16 -6.21
CA TRP A 212 9.26 7.92 -7.34
C TRP A 212 8.71 6.83 -8.28
N LEU A 213 8.21 5.72 -7.72
CA LEU A 213 7.66 4.60 -8.50
C LEU A 213 6.39 4.98 -9.28
N ALA A 214 5.66 5.99 -8.82
CA ALA A 214 4.49 6.57 -9.51
C ALA A 214 4.88 7.54 -10.64
N GLY A 215 6.12 7.99 -10.67
CA GLY A 215 6.65 8.94 -11.65
C GLY A 215 6.88 8.33 -13.03
N ASP A 216 7.21 9.21 -13.99
CA ASP A 216 7.46 8.82 -15.37
C ASP A 216 8.79 8.05 -15.51
N ASP A 217 9.80 8.38 -14.68
CA ASP A 217 11.11 7.72 -14.68
C ASP A 217 11.03 6.23 -14.33
N ALA A 218 9.98 5.81 -13.61
CA ALA A 218 9.70 4.41 -13.28
C ALA A 218 8.75 3.73 -14.29
N GLY A 219 8.43 4.37 -15.40
CA GLY A 219 7.43 3.90 -16.37
C GLY A 219 7.71 2.53 -17.01
N TYR A 220 8.95 2.03 -16.93
CA TYR A 220 9.32 0.69 -17.43
C TYR A 220 9.47 -0.35 -16.33
N ILE A 221 9.22 0.04 -15.06
CA ILE A 221 9.22 -0.88 -13.91
C ILE A 221 7.78 -1.38 -13.68
N SER A 222 7.56 -2.67 -13.93
CA SER A 222 6.24 -3.28 -13.74
C SER A 222 6.36 -4.76 -13.36
N GLY A 223 5.54 -5.22 -12.44
CA GLY A 223 5.58 -6.56 -11.87
C GLY A 223 6.71 -6.78 -10.84
N ALA A 224 7.38 -5.71 -10.44
CA ALA A 224 8.49 -5.75 -9.50
C ALA A 224 8.03 -5.77 -8.05
N VAL A 225 8.90 -6.32 -7.19
CA VAL A 225 8.85 -6.15 -5.74
C VAL A 225 10.03 -5.29 -5.33
N ILE A 226 9.76 -4.18 -4.67
CA ILE A 226 10.77 -3.20 -4.25
C ILE A 226 10.83 -3.19 -2.72
N PRO A 227 11.84 -3.86 -2.12
CA PRO A 227 12.04 -3.84 -0.67
C PRO A 227 12.46 -2.43 -0.21
N VAL A 228 11.87 -1.97 0.89
CA VAL A 228 12.29 -0.76 1.63
C VAL A 228 12.46 -1.20 3.09
N ASP A 229 13.50 -1.99 3.34
CA ASP A 229 13.62 -2.82 4.55
C ASP A 229 15.01 -2.80 5.20
N GLY A 230 15.91 -1.95 4.72
CA GLY A 230 17.28 -1.85 5.25
C GLY A 230 18.11 -3.12 5.07
N GLY A 231 17.76 -3.96 4.09
CA GLY A 231 18.43 -5.22 3.79
C GLY A 231 17.91 -6.43 4.58
N LEU A 232 16.83 -6.27 5.36
CA LEU A 232 16.28 -7.36 6.19
C LEU A 232 15.85 -8.57 5.35
N GLY A 233 15.26 -8.33 4.18
CA GLY A 233 14.74 -9.35 3.28
C GLY A 233 15.64 -9.70 2.12
N MET A 234 16.95 -9.38 2.14
CA MET A 234 17.83 -9.74 1.03
C MET A 234 17.89 -11.25 0.81
N GLY A 235 18.02 -11.63 -0.49
CA GLY A 235 18.20 -13.04 -0.89
C GLY A 235 16.94 -13.71 -1.42
N HIS A 236 15.93 -12.96 -1.85
CA HIS A 236 14.72 -13.49 -2.52
C HIS A 236 14.67 -13.08 -3.97
#